data_d22dc5053dd2606a6a9963acf8d59e2c
#
_entry.id   d22dc5053dd2606a6a9963acf8d59e2c
#
_cell.length_a   1.000
_cell.length_b   1.000
_cell.length_c   1.000
_cell.angle_alpha   90.00
_cell.angle_beta   90.00
_cell.angle_gamma   90.00
#
_symmetry.space_group_name_H-M   'P 1'
#
loop_
_entity.id
_entity.type
_entity.pdbx_description
1 polymer ?
#
loop_
_entity_poly.entity_id
_entity_poly.type
_entity_poly.pdbx_seq_one_letter_code
_entity_poly.pdbx_strand_id
1 'polypeptide(L)'
;MHAVRLLQTNIEKSCPNIHKKRTGCLFEVVGSLIDCGKLWISALGRGLKNHTTAKHNIHNIKKVDTLVGNRKLHDKRDCFYNYVATTLIGTKTQPIIIVDWSPVSADCKHYFLRASVTGVGRSMTIYEEVHLQKHYANNTIHTHFLRKLRSILPENCHPIVVTDAGFRNTWFRLITKLG
;
A
#
# COMPACT_ATOMS: atom_id res chain seq x y z
N MET A 1 19.07 5.31 10.87
CA MET A 1 18.01 4.75 10.00
C MET A 1 18.21 3.27 9.64
N HIS A 2 18.48 2.47 10.65
CA HIS A 2 18.72 1.02 10.48
C HIS A 2 17.45 0.30 9.95
N ALA A 3 16.27 0.62 10.50
CA ALA A 3 15.00 0.00 10.10
C ALA A 3 14.67 0.17 8.61
N VAL A 4 14.92 1.36 8.02
CA VAL A 4 14.68 1.62 6.59
C VAL A 4 15.59 0.75 5.73
N ARG A 5 16.86 0.57 6.12
CA ARG A 5 17.80 -0.30 5.39
C ARG A 5 17.41 -1.78 5.49
N LEU A 6 16.97 -2.24 6.66
CA LEU A 6 16.46 -3.61 6.82
C LEU A 6 15.24 -3.84 5.94
N LEU A 7 14.28 -2.92 5.96
CA LEU A 7 13.09 -3.00 5.11
C LEU A 7 13.47 -3.02 3.63
N GLN A 8 14.38 -2.14 3.19
CA GLN A 8 14.88 -2.13 1.82
C GLN A 8 15.48 -3.48 1.43
N THR A 9 16.38 -4.04 2.25
CA THR A 9 17.01 -5.33 1.99
C THR A 9 15.98 -6.45 1.86
N ASN A 10 14.97 -6.47 2.72
CA ASN A 10 13.93 -7.47 2.68
C ASN A 10 13.03 -7.33 1.43
N ILE A 11 12.67 -6.10 1.06
CA ILE A 11 11.91 -5.82 -0.17
C ILE A 11 12.73 -6.21 -1.40
N GLU A 12 14.03 -5.91 -1.47
CA GLU A 12 14.87 -6.28 -2.60
C GLU A 12 14.97 -7.81 -2.77
N LYS A 13 14.96 -8.56 -1.67
CA LYS A 13 14.91 -10.03 -1.70
C LYS A 13 13.54 -10.56 -2.15
N SER A 14 12.47 -9.98 -1.64
CA SER A 14 11.09 -10.44 -1.91
C SER A 14 10.57 -9.98 -3.28
N CYS A 15 11.10 -8.89 -3.82
CA CYS A 15 10.69 -8.28 -5.07
C CYS A 15 11.88 -8.19 -6.07
N PRO A 16 12.50 -9.33 -6.47
CA PRO A 16 13.72 -9.32 -7.29
C PRO A 16 13.52 -8.71 -8.70
N ASN A 17 12.27 -8.66 -9.15
CA ASN A 17 11.88 -8.08 -10.45
C ASN A 17 11.85 -6.55 -10.46
N ILE A 18 12.16 -5.89 -9.34
CA ILE A 18 12.24 -4.43 -9.25
C ILE A 18 13.71 -4.03 -9.34
N HIS A 19 14.01 -3.16 -10.30
CA HIS A 19 15.38 -2.70 -10.50
C HIS A 19 15.91 -1.95 -9.27
N LYS A 20 17.08 -2.32 -8.75
CA LYS A 20 17.72 -1.78 -7.52
C LYS A 20 17.74 -0.25 -7.44
N LYS A 21 17.97 0.48 -8.55
CA LYS A 21 17.93 1.95 -8.55
C LYS A 21 16.55 2.50 -8.21
N ARG A 22 15.45 1.80 -8.61
CA ARG A 22 14.09 2.23 -8.27
C ARG A 22 13.79 1.97 -6.80
N THR A 23 14.16 0.78 -6.30
CA THR A 23 14.04 0.44 -4.89
C THR A 23 14.87 1.41 -4.04
N GLY A 24 16.12 1.68 -4.40
CA GLY A 24 16.96 2.65 -3.71
C GLY A 24 16.32 4.04 -3.64
N CYS A 25 15.84 4.56 -4.79
CA CYS A 25 15.15 5.85 -4.83
C CYS A 25 13.88 5.86 -3.96
N LEU A 26 13.08 4.78 -3.98
CA LEU A 26 11.89 4.64 -3.13
C LEU A 26 12.27 4.74 -1.64
N PHE A 27 13.31 4.01 -1.21
CA PHE A 27 13.71 4.00 0.19
C PHE A 27 14.41 5.27 0.66
N GLU A 28 15.06 6.01 -0.22
CA GLU A 28 15.49 7.38 0.09
C GLU A 28 14.28 8.29 0.38
N VAL A 29 13.20 8.17 -0.42
CA VAL A 29 11.97 8.94 -0.21
C VAL A 29 11.23 8.47 1.06
N VAL A 30 11.21 7.17 1.35
CA VAL A 30 10.68 6.64 2.62
C VAL A 30 11.47 7.19 3.82
N GLY A 31 12.79 7.26 3.74
CA GLY A 31 13.62 7.88 4.77
C GLY A 31 13.27 9.35 4.97
N SER A 32 13.17 10.11 3.86
CA SER A 32 12.74 11.51 3.91
C SER A 32 11.35 11.69 4.51
N LEU A 33 10.40 10.77 4.21
CA LEU A 33 9.06 10.80 4.78
C LEU A 33 9.08 10.60 6.30
N ILE A 34 9.87 9.66 6.80
CA ILE A 34 10.01 9.40 8.23
C ILE A 34 10.58 10.64 8.94
N ASP A 35 11.56 11.31 8.33
CA ASP A 35 12.20 12.48 8.92
C ASP A 35 11.28 13.72 8.92
N CYS A 36 10.54 13.95 7.83
CA CYS A 36 9.74 15.18 7.69
C CYS A 36 8.26 15.03 8.07
N GLY A 37 7.73 13.80 8.17
CA GLY A 37 6.34 13.51 8.52
C GLY A 37 5.30 14.06 7.54
N LYS A 38 5.69 14.41 6.29
CA LYS A 38 4.82 15.08 5.31
C LYS A 38 4.88 14.41 3.96
N LEU A 39 3.71 14.03 3.40
CA LEU A 39 3.57 13.35 2.09
C LEU A 39 3.56 14.29 0.86
N TRP A 40 3.91 15.54 1.02
CA TRP A 40 3.94 16.47 -0.12
C TRP A 40 5.24 16.33 -0.91
N ILE A 41 5.14 16.28 -2.23
CA ILE A 41 6.29 16.11 -3.15
C ILE A 41 7.42 17.12 -2.80
N SER A 42 7.06 18.38 -2.57
CA SER A 42 8.04 19.41 -2.24
C SER A 42 8.70 19.22 -0.85
N ALA A 43 7.96 18.71 0.13
CA ALA A 43 8.52 18.44 1.46
C ALA A 43 9.45 17.21 1.42
N LEU A 44 9.01 16.14 0.78
CA LEU A 44 9.81 14.93 0.55
C LEU A 44 11.09 15.26 -0.21
N GLY A 45 11.00 16.07 -1.28
CA GLY A 45 12.17 16.48 -2.05
C GLY A 45 13.17 17.30 -1.24
N ARG A 46 12.70 18.23 -0.40
CA ARG A 46 13.60 18.98 0.51
C ARG A 46 14.23 18.08 1.57
N GLY A 47 13.51 17.10 2.09
CA GLY A 47 14.01 16.14 3.06
C GLY A 47 15.07 15.20 2.50
N LEU A 48 15.08 14.95 1.18
CA LEU A 48 16.03 14.05 0.52
C LEU A 48 17.49 14.49 0.65
N LYS A 49 17.79 15.76 0.96
CA LYS A 49 19.16 16.25 1.17
C LYS A 49 19.97 15.43 2.18
N ASN A 50 19.29 14.80 3.14
CA ASN A 50 19.91 13.93 4.15
C ASN A 50 20.08 12.48 3.69
N HIS A 51 19.54 12.11 2.53
CA HIS A 51 19.45 10.74 2.03
C HIS A 51 20.09 10.55 0.64
N THR A 52 20.49 11.62 -0.01
CA THR A 52 21.07 11.61 -1.35
C THR A 52 22.27 12.56 -1.46
N THR A 53 23.13 12.32 -2.43
CA THR A 53 24.28 13.19 -2.73
C THR A 53 23.89 14.47 -3.50
N ALA A 54 22.66 14.56 -3.99
CA ALA A 54 22.20 15.74 -4.75
C ALA A 54 22.02 16.96 -3.84
N LYS A 55 22.79 18.03 -4.13
CA LYS A 55 22.84 19.24 -3.30
C LYS A 55 21.66 20.20 -3.51
N HIS A 56 21.01 20.16 -4.69
CA HIS A 56 19.98 21.14 -5.05
C HIS A 56 18.56 20.60 -4.81
N ASN A 57 17.78 21.33 -4.03
CA ASN A 57 16.40 20.96 -3.69
C ASN A 57 15.51 20.73 -4.92
N ILE A 58 15.69 21.51 -5.99
CA ILE A 58 14.88 21.36 -7.21
C ILE A 58 15.06 19.98 -7.87
N HIS A 59 16.30 19.46 -7.89
CA HIS A 59 16.58 18.12 -8.42
C HIS A 59 15.97 17.03 -7.55
N ASN A 60 16.00 17.21 -6.24
CA ASN A 60 15.40 16.29 -5.28
C ASN A 60 13.88 16.28 -5.39
N ILE A 61 13.23 17.43 -5.54
CA ILE A 61 11.77 17.52 -5.76
C ILE A 61 11.40 16.83 -7.07
N LYS A 62 12.13 17.08 -8.17
CA LYS A 62 11.91 16.41 -9.45
C LYS A 62 12.14 14.89 -9.37
N LYS A 63 13.08 14.44 -8.54
CA LYS A 63 13.33 13.01 -8.28
C LYS A 63 12.12 12.34 -7.63
N VAL A 64 11.50 12.98 -6.63
CA VAL A 64 10.27 12.49 -5.98
C VAL A 64 9.12 12.45 -6.97
N ASP A 65 8.90 13.52 -7.73
CA ASP A 65 7.86 13.61 -8.75
C ASP A 65 8.00 12.50 -9.80
N THR A 66 9.22 12.29 -10.31
CA THR A 66 9.52 11.18 -11.24
C THR A 66 9.28 9.80 -10.62
N LEU A 67 9.57 9.62 -9.33
CA LEU A 67 9.32 8.36 -8.61
C LEU A 67 7.81 8.09 -8.51
N VAL A 68 7.03 9.11 -8.11
CA VAL A 68 5.57 9.00 -7.98
C VAL A 68 4.91 8.69 -9.33
N GLY A 69 5.40 9.27 -10.43
CA GLY A 69 4.90 8.99 -11.79
C GLY A 69 5.48 7.72 -12.44
N ASN A 70 6.26 6.91 -11.76
CA ASN A 70 6.98 5.77 -12.35
C ASN A 70 6.06 4.57 -12.60
N ARG A 71 5.52 4.43 -13.82
CA ARG A 71 4.62 3.32 -14.22
C ARG A 71 5.22 1.96 -13.92
N LYS A 72 6.51 1.73 -14.19
CA LYS A 72 7.17 0.44 -13.94
C LYS A 72 7.23 0.08 -12.44
N LEU A 73 7.15 1.06 -11.55
CA LEU A 73 7.04 0.82 -10.11
C LEU A 73 5.58 0.54 -9.73
N HIS A 74 4.64 1.29 -10.31
CA HIS A 74 3.20 1.04 -10.13
C HIS A 74 2.78 -0.37 -10.57
N ASP A 75 3.29 -0.85 -11.71
CA ASP A 75 3.01 -2.21 -12.23
C ASP A 75 3.52 -3.31 -11.28
N LYS A 76 4.45 -2.99 -10.39
CA LYS A 76 5.04 -3.93 -9.43
C LYS A 76 4.55 -3.75 -7.99
N ARG A 77 3.59 -2.86 -7.74
CA ARG A 77 3.09 -2.57 -6.37
C ARG A 77 2.55 -3.79 -5.64
N ASP A 78 2.01 -4.77 -6.38
CA ASP A 78 1.50 -6.02 -5.78
C ASP A 78 2.57 -6.79 -5.02
N CYS A 79 3.81 -6.74 -5.48
CA CYS A 79 4.95 -7.36 -4.80
C CYS A 79 5.17 -6.75 -3.41
N PHE A 80 5.03 -5.42 -3.29
CA PHE A 80 5.11 -4.74 -2.00
C PHE A 80 3.94 -5.13 -1.09
N TYR A 81 2.71 -5.14 -1.61
CA TYR A 81 1.54 -5.54 -0.83
C TYR A 81 1.62 -7.00 -0.37
N ASN A 82 2.05 -7.92 -1.24
CA ASN A 82 2.26 -9.31 -0.87
C ASN A 82 3.30 -9.45 0.25
N TYR A 83 4.44 -8.76 0.15
CA TYR A 83 5.46 -8.74 1.20
C TYR A 83 4.90 -8.21 2.53
N VAL A 84 4.18 -7.09 2.49
CA VAL A 84 3.57 -6.49 3.70
C VAL A 84 2.53 -7.43 4.30
N ALA A 85 1.62 -7.97 3.48
CA ALA A 85 0.58 -8.90 3.94
C ALA A 85 1.19 -10.14 4.57
N THR A 86 2.16 -10.79 3.90
CA THR A 86 2.85 -11.97 4.42
C THR A 86 3.57 -11.68 5.73
N THR A 87 4.24 -10.53 5.84
CA THR A 87 4.97 -10.13 7.04
C THR A 87 4.04 -9.87 8.22
N LEU A 88 2.92 -9.17 8.00
CA LEU A 88 1.98 -8.77 9.05
C LEU A 88 1.05 -9.91 9.50
N ILE A 89 0.67 -10.78 8.58
CA ILE A 89 -0.16 -11.96 8.86
C ILE A 89 0.68 -13.05 9.52
N GLY A 90 1.91 -13.24 9.04
CA GLY A 90 2.82 -14.28 9.54
C GLY A 90 2.22 -15.67 9.36
N THR A 91 2.16 -16.43 10.46
CA THR A 91 1.62 -17.82 10.47
C THR A 91 0.13 -17.90 10.80
N LYS A 92 -0.56 -16.77 10.94
CA LYS A 92 -2.00 -16.77 11.28
C LYS A 92 -2.82 -17.31 10.10
N THR A 93 -3.57 -18.37 10.34
CA THR A 93 -4.47 -18.96 9.34
C THR A 93 -5.79 -18.20 9.21
N GLN A 94 -6.27 -17.58 10.29
CA GLN A 94 -7.53 -16.83 10.34
C GLN A 94 -7.32 -15.41 10.89
N PRO A 95 -6.58 -14.52 10.20
CA PRO A 95 -6.48 -13.13 10.61
C PRO A 95 -7.82 -12.41 10.41
N ILE A 96 -8.08 -11.40 11.23
CA ILE A 96 -9.20 -10.49 11.01
C ILE A 96 -8.73 -9.38 10.07
N ILE A 97 -9.43 -9.23 8.94
CA ILE A 97 -9.17 -8.17 7.95
C ILE A 97 -10.39 -7.26 7.89
N ILE A 98 -10.18 -5.99 8.19
CA ILE A 98 -11.20 -4.95 8.07
C ILE A 98 -11.10 -4.36 6.67
N VAL A 99 -12.23 -4.30 5.95
CA VAL A 99 -12.33 -3.63 4.65
C VAL A 99 -13.31 -2.47 4.75
N ASP A 100 -12.86 -1.30 4.33
CA ASP A 100 -13.62 -0.07 4.46
C ASP A 100 -13.39 0.89 3.28
N TRP A 101 -14.40 1.73 3.01
CA TRP A 101 -14.32 2.89 2.15
C TRP A 101 -14.11 4.14 2.99
N SER A 102 -13.05 4.88 2.72
CA SER A 102 -12.79 6.15 3.39
C SER A 102 -12.39 7.25 2.40
N PRO A 103 -12.83 8.51 2.60
CA PRO A 103 -12.47 9.60 1.69
C PRO A 103 -10.96 9.90 1.79
N VAL A 104 -10.34 10.21 0.64
CA VAL A 104 -8.92 10.63 0.59
C VAL A 104 -8.74 12.04 1.14
N SER A 105 -9.74 12.90 0.91
CA SER A 105 -9.73 14.32 1.28
C SER A 105 -11.15 14.81 1.58
N ALA A 106 -11.25 15.96 2.22
CA ALA A 106 -12.53 16.54 2.63
C ALA A 106 -13.49 16.86 1.46
N ASP A 107 -12.98 16.99 0.22
CA ASP A 107 -13.79 17.22 -0.97
C ASP A 107 -14.51 15.96 -1.48
N CYS A 108 -14.23 14.80 -0.90
CA CYS A 108 -14.84 13.51 -1.21
C CYS A 108 -14.83 13.10 -2.69
N LYS A 109 -13.89 13.64 -3.49
CA LYS A 109 -13.77 13.28 -4.93
C LYS A 109 -13.15 11.92 -5.15
N HIS A 110 -12.31 11.49 -4.21
CA HIS A 110 -11.60 10.22 -4.24
C HIS A 110 -11.78 9.47 -2.92
N TYR A 111 -11.87 8.16 -3.02
CA TYR A 111 -12.02 7.26 -1.88
C TYR A 111 -10.96 6.17 -1.91
N PHE A 112 -10.43 5.83 -0.74
CA PHE A 112 -9.72 4.59 -0.55
C PHE A 112 -10.72 3.44 -0.37
N LEU A 113 -10.53 2.34 -1.08
CA LEU A 113 -11.00 1.02 -0.66
C LEU A 113 -9.79 0.31 -0.07
N ARG A 114 -9.85 0.01 1.21
CA ARG A 114 -8.69 -0.41 1.99
C ARG A 114 -8.96 -1.69 2.76
N ALA A 115 -8.03 -2.63 2.71
CA ALA A 115 -7.97 -3.80 3.57
C ALA A 115 -6.86 -3.62 4.61
N SER A 116 -7.19 -3.82 5.88
CA SER A 116 -6.25 -3.70 6.99
C SER A 116 -6.36 -4.92 7.91
N VAL A 117 -5.22 -5.51 8.26
CA VAL A 117 -5.17 -6.57 9.26
C VAL A 117 -5.14 -5.99 10.66
N THR A 118 -5.89 -6.59 11.58
CA THR A 118 -5.91 -6.17 12.98
C THR A 118 -4.63 -6.56 13.70
N GLY A 119 -4.08 -5.61 14.46
CA GLY A 119 -2.95 -5.81 15.37
C GLY A 119 -3.29 -5.32 16.78
N VAL A 120 -2.32 -5.36 17.68
CA VAL A 120 -2.50 -4.86 19.04
C VAL A 120 -2.64 -3.33 19.01
N GLY A 121 -3.81 -2.84 19.40
CA GLY A 121 -4.12 -1.41 19.52
C GLY A 121 -4.27 -0.64 18.18
N ARG A 122 -4.10 -1.29 17.03
CA ARG A 122 -4.27 -0.65 15.71
C ARG A 122 -4.52 -1.67 14.61
N SER A 123 -5.02 -1.20 13.47
CA SER A 123 -5.01 -1.95 12.22
C SER A 123 -3.85 -1.46 11.31
N MET A 124 -3.35 -2.35 10.45
CA MET A 124 -2.28 -2.05 9.51
C MET A 124 -2.72 -2.39 8.09
N THR A 125 -2.61 -1.42 7.19
CA THR A 125 -3.01 -1.59 5.79
C THR A 125 -2.14 -2.65 5.11
N ILE A 126 -2.82 -3.62 4.48
CA ILE A 126 -2.17 -4.68 3.70
C ILE A 126 -2.46 -4.54 2.20
N TYR A 127 -3.55 -3.87 1.84
CA TYR A 127 -3.88 -3.55 0.45
C TYR A 127 -4.81 -2.33 0.38
N GLU A 128 -4.62 -1.49 -0.64
CA GLU A 128 -5.53 -0.36 -0.89
C GLU A 128 -5.57 0.05 -2.36
N GLU A 129 -6.71 0.56 -2.77
CA GLU A 129 -6.94 1.18 -4.08
C GLU A 129 -7.60 2.56 -3.91
N VAL A 130 -7.32 3.48 -4.83
CA VAL A 130 -7.98 4.79 -4.88
C VAL A 130 -8.95 4.83 -6.04
N HIS A 131 -10.18 5.22 -5.77
CA HIS A 131 -11.25 5.32 -6.76
C HIS A 131 -11.92 6.70 -6.74
N LEU A 132 -12.44 7.12 -7.89
CA LEU A 132 -13.30 8.29 -7.96
C LEU A 132 -14.63 8.04 -7.22
N GLN A 133 -15.25 9.08 -6.69
CA GLN A 133 -16.54 9.01 -5.99
C GLN A 133 -17.63 8.25 -6.78
N LYS A 134 -17.70 8.41 -8.10
CA LYS A 134 -18.65 7.67 -8.96
C LYS A 134 -18.51 6.15 -8.93
N HIS A 135 -17.41 5.64 -8.40
CA HIS A 135 -17.12 4.21 -8.25
C HIS A 135 -17.34 3.70 -6.82
N TYR A 136 -17.75 4.58 -5.91
CA TYR A 136 -18.08 4.22 -4.53
C TYR A 136 -19.14 3.13 -4.49
N ALA A 137 -18.93 2.10 -3.66
CA ALA A 137 -19.81 0.93 -3.50
C ALA A 137 -20.14 0.16 -4.80
N ASN A 138 -19.31 0.25 -5.84
CA ASN A 138 -19.52 -0.44 -7.11
C ASN A 138 -19.13 -1.92 -7.00
N ASN A 139 -20.05 -2.83 -7.38
CA ASN A 139 -19.85 -4.28 -7.28
C ASN A 139 -18.69 -4.80 -8.16
N THR A 140 -18.44 -4.20 -9.32
CA THR A 140 -17.30 -4.58 -10.17
C THR A 140 -15.98 -4.24 -9.50
N ILE A 141 -15.89 -3.06 -8.89
CA ILE A 141 -14.72 -2.64 -8.10
C ILE A 141 -14.52 -3.59 -6.93
N HIS A 142 -15.59 -3.88 -6.18
CA HIS A 142 -15.55 -4.83 -5.07
C HIS A 142 -15.02 -6.21 -5.49
N THR A 143 -15.51 -6.70 -6.63
CA THR A 143 -15.08 -8.01 -7.18
C THR A 143 -13.59 -7.99 -7.55
N HIS A 144 -13.13 -6.92 -8.20
CA HIS A 144 -11.73 -6.76 -8.55
C HIS A 144 -10.85 -6.70 -7.30
N PHE A 145 -11.22 -5.85 -6.35
CA PHE A 145 -10.51 -5.67 -5.08
C PHE A 145 -10.35 -6.98 -4.30
N LEU A 146 -11.45 -7.75 -4.12
CA LEU A 146 -11.40 -9.02 -3.39
C LEU A 146 -10.50 -10.05 -4.06
N ARG A 147 -10.59 -10.19 -5.40
CA ARG A 147 -9.70 -11.10 -6.14
C ARG A 147 -8.25 -10.69 -5.98
N LYS A 148 -7.98 -9.40 -6.02
CA LYS A 148 -6.64 -8.86 -5.84
C LYS A 148 -6.14 -9.08 -4.42
N LEU A 149 -6.97 -8.76 -3.42
CA LEU A 149 -6.68 -9.04 -2.02
C LEU A 149 -6.34 -10.53 -1.83
N ARG A 150 -7.17 -11.44 -2.35
CA ARG A 150 -6.90 -12.89 -2.25
C ARG A 150 -5.56 -13.28 -2.86
N SER A 151 -5.16 -12.68 -3.99
CA SER A 151 -3.89 -12.99 -4.68
C SER A 151 -2.64 -12.54 -3.93
N ILE A 152 -2.74 -11.61 -2.99
CA ILE A 152 -1.61 -11.13 -2.18
C ILE A 152 -1.56 -11.76 -0.79
N LEU A 153 -2.62 -12.42 -0.36
CA LEU A 153 -2.64 -13.14 0.91
C LEU A 153 -1.87 -14.47 0.82
N PRO A 154 -1.27 -14.96 1.94
CA PRO A 154 -0.69 -16.29 1.99
C PRO A 154 -1.70 -17.38 1.58
N GLU A 155 -1.23 -18.46 0.97
CA GLU A 155 -2.10 -19.54 0.45
C GLU A 155 -2.98 -20.16 1.54
N ASN A 156 -2.41 -20.44 2.71
CA ASN A 156 -3.11 -21.06 3.85
C ASN A 156 -3.87 -20.04 4.72
N CYS A 157 -4.11 -18.82 4.21
CA CYS A 157 -4.79 -17.76 4.93
C CYS A 157 -6.28 -17.73 4.54
N HIS A 158 -7.15 -17.98 5.50
CA HIS A 158 -8.62 -17.90 5.39
C HIS A 158 -9.14 -16.81 6.33
N PRO A 159 -9.07 -15.53 5.94
CA PRO A 159 -9.34 -14.42 6.83
C PRO A 159 -10.81 -14.31 7.20
N ILE A 160 -11.07 -13.81 8.42
CA ILE A 160 -12.37 -13.29 8.79
C ILE A 160 -12.44 -11.85 8.26
N VAL A 161 -13.29 -11.60 7.27
CA VAL A 161 -13.45 -10.25 6.68
C VAL A 161 -14.57 -9.52 7.39
N VAL A 162 -14.25 -8.36 7.92
CA VAL A 162 -15.18 -7.45 8.61
C VAL A 162 -15.37 -6.20 7.75
N THR A 163 -16.62 -5.81 7.53
CA THR A 163 -17.00 -4.62 6.75
C THR A 163 -18.17 -3.91 7.41
N ASP A 164 -18.39 -2.66 7.03
CA ASP A 164 -19.60 -1.94 7.43
C ASP A 164 -20.86 -2.43 6.68
N ALA A 165 -22.03 -1.90 7.05
CA ALA A 165 -23.32 -2.24 6.44
C ALA A 165 -23.47 -1.75 4.98
N GLY A 166 -22.56 -0.93 4.47
CA GLY A 166 -22.56 -0.46 3.08
C GLY A 166 -22.21 -1.54 2.07
N PHE A 167 -21.54 -2.62 2.53
CA PHE A 167 -21.24 -3.76 1.68
C PHE A 167 -22.44 -4.71 1.59
N ARG A 168 -22.83 -5.07 0.36
CA ARG A 168 -24.09 -5.78 0.08
C ARG A 168 -23.87 -7.30 -0.12
N ASN A 169 -24.96 -8.01 -0.31
CA ASN A 169 -25.02 -9.47 -0.41
C ASN A 169 -24.06 -10.08 -1.47
N THR A 170 -23.85 -9.40 -2.61
CA THR A 170 -22.89 -9.80 -3.65
C THR A 170 -21.44 -9.87 -3.14
N TRP A 171 -21.07 -8.98 -2.22
CA TRP A 171 -19.77 -8.96 -1.55
C TRP A 171 -19.57 -10.23 -0.71
N PHE A 172 -20.51 -10.53 0.17
CA PHE A 172 -20.41 -11.69 1.06
C PHE A 172 -20.39 -13.02 0.31
N ARG A 173 -21.22 -13.16 -0.74
CA ARG A 173 -21.20 -14.34 -1.60
C ARG A 173 -19.84 -14.54 -2.28
N LEU A 174 -19.19 -13.46 -2.68
CA LEU A 174 -17.88 -13.53 -3.32
C LEU A 174 -16.79 -13.91 -2.31
N ILE A 175 -16.82 -13.37 -1.09
CA ILE A 175 -15.89 -13.76 -0.01
C ILE A 175 -15.99 -15.26 0.23
N THR A 176 -17.20 -15.78 0.44
CA THR A 176 -17.42 -17.23 0.67
C THR A 176 -16.90 -18.08 -0.50
N LYS A 177 -17.00 -17.58 -1.74
CA LYS A 177 -16.50 -18.31 -2.93
C LYS A 177 -14.97 -18.28 -3.05
N LEU A 178 -14.33 -17.28 -2.51
CA LEU A 178 -12.86 -17.11 -2.59
C LEU A 178 -12.12 -17.85 -1.44
N GLY A 179 -12.85 -18.32 -0.41
CA GLY A 179 -12.30 -19.06 0.73
C GLY A 179 -11.77 -18.13 1.79
#